data_7264fe925d3ffd35127160c8472ec932
#
_entry.id   7264fe925d3ffd35127160c8472ec932
#
_cell.length_a   1.000
_cell.length_b   1.000
_cell.length_c   1.000
_cell.angle_alpha   90.00
_cell.angle_beta   90.00
_cell.angle_gamma   90.00
#
_symmetry.space_group_name_H-M   'P 1'
#
loop_
_entity.id
_entity.type
_entity.pdbx_description
1 polymer ?
#
loop_
_entity_poly.entity_id
_entity_poly.type
_entity_poly.pdbx_seq_one_letter_code
_entity_poly.pdbx_strand_id
1 'polypeptide(L)'
;MKVECHCNNVIIEVDKPKQITECNCSICSRYMSLWGYYGIEELKIEIGAFGTDVYSWGGQGLDFIRCSNCGCVTHYQTKEGQPDPRVAVNFGLARPLVADLPIRYFNGANK
;
A
#
# COMPACT_ATOMS: atom_id res chain seq x y z
N MET A 1 1.22 12.44 -8.30
CA MET A 1 -0.20 12.01 -8.24
C MET A 1 -0.60 11.76 -6.80
N LYS A 2 -1.90 11.75 -6.55
CA LYS A 2 -2.44 11.48 -5.22
C LYS A 2 -3.23 10.18 -5.21
N VAL A 3 -2.97 9.36 -4.19
CA VAL A 3 -3.75 8.16 -3.90
C VAL A 3 -4.46 8.41 -2.58
N GLU A 4 -5.78 8.31 -2.59
CA GLU A 4 -6.60 8.73 -1.44
C GLU A 4 -7.53 7.61 -1.02
N CYS A 5 -7.79 7.50 0.29
CA CYS A 5 -8.85 6.62 0.78
C CYS A 5 -10.22 7.22 0.43
N HIS A 6 -11.28 6.45 0.57
CA HIS A 6 -12.61 6.86 0.15
C HIS A 6 -13.08 8.17 0.79
N CYS A 7 -12.78 8.39 2.06
CA CYS A 7 -13.21 9.59 2.78
C CYS A 7 -12.16 10.73 2.77
N ASN A 8 -11.05 10.54 2.07
CA ASN A 8 -9.95 11.51 1.94
C ASN A 8 -9.20 11.80 3.25
N ASN A 9 -9.40 10.99 4.28
CA ASN A 9 -8.66 11.13 5.53
C ASN A 9 -7.18 10.81 5.35
N VAL A 10 -6.84 9.85 4.48
CA VAL A 10 -5.47 9.49 4.16
C VAL A 10 -5.18 9.86 2.71
N ILE A 11 -4.16 10.68 2.51
CA ILE A 11 -3.75 11.15 1.18
C ILE A 11 -2.27 10.87 1.01
N ILE A 12 -1.91 10.15 -0.05
CA ILE A 12 -0.53 9.80 -0.35
C ILE A 12 -0.12 10.47 -1.66
N GLU A 13 0.91 11.31 -1.60
CA GLU A 13 1.49 11.92 -2.79
C GLU A 13 2.71 11.13 -3.22
N VAL A 14 2.71 10.67 -4.46
CA VAL A 14 3.77 9.84 -5.04
C VAL A 14 3.93 10.16 -6.51
N ASP A 15 5.09 9.80 -7.05
CA ASP A 15 5.26 9.75 -8.49
C ASP A 15 4.59 8.49 -9.04
N LYS A 16 4.17 8.55 -10.30
CA LYS A 16 3.57 7.38 -10.96
C LYS A 16 4.58 6.24 -10.98
N PRO A 17 4.22 5.04 -10.53
CA PRO A 17 5.15 3.91 -10.56
C PRO A 17 5.35 3.44 -12.00
N LYS A 18 6.41 2.68 -12.23
CA LYS A 18 6.68 2.10 -13.55
C LYS A 18 5.91 0.81 -13.79
N GLN A 19 5.53 0.14 -12.70
CA GLN A 19 4.72 -1.07 -12.72
C GLN A 19 3.99 -1.18 -11.39
N ILE A 20 2.97 -2.01 -11.36
CA ILE A 20 2.27 -2.36 -10.13
C ILE A 20 2.41 -3.85 -9.89
N THR A 21 2.32 -4.27 -8.63
CA THR A 21 2.49 -5.66 -8.24
C THR A 21 1.20 -6.20 -7.64
N GLU A 22 0.77 -7.35 -8.15
CA GLU A 22 -0.31 -8.13 -7.57
C GLU A 22 0.31 -9.35 -6.90
N CYS A 23 0.11 -9.47 -5.61
CA CYS A 23 0.66 -10.57 -4.81
C CYS A 23 -0.47 -11.53 -4.44
N ASN A 24 -0.22 -12.84 -4.55
CA ASN A 24 -1.20 -13.86 -4.26
C ASN A 24 -1.09 -14.44 -2.84
N CYS A 25 -0.32 -13.81 -1.96
CA CYS A 25 -0.24 -14.27 -0.58
C CYS A 25 -1.60 -14.15 0.14
N SER A 26 -1.73 -14.78 1.29
CA SER A 26 -3.02 -14.87 1.97
C SER A 26 -3.65 -13.52 2.29
N ILE A 27 -2.85 -12.52 2.65
CA ILE A 27 -3.39 -11.20 3.00
C ILE A 27 -3.60 -10.32 1.77
N CYS A 28 -2.61 -10.27 0.87
CA CYS A 28 -2.73 -9.41 -0.32
C CYS A 28 -3.85 -9.86 -1.25
N SER A 29 -4.08 -11.16 -1.37
CA SER A 29 -5.17 -11.68 -2.19
C SER A 29 -6.54 -11.27 -1.64
N ARG A 30 -6.66 -11.19 -0.31
CA ARG A 30 -7.92 -10.77 0.33
C ARG A 30 -8.15 -9.27 0.21
N TYR A 31 -7.09 -8.48 0.26
CA TYR A 31 -7.20 -7.05 0.02
C TYR A 31 -7.43 -6.70 -1.45
N MET A 32 -7.10 -7.62 -2.36
CA MET A 32 -7.16 -7.38 -3.80
C MET A 32 -6.36 -6.13 -4.19
N SER A 33 -5.24 -5.95 -3.55
CA SER A 33 -4.41 -4.76 -3.67
C SER A 33 -3.52 -4.79 -4.90
N LEU A 34 -3.16 -3.60 -5.36
CA LEU A 34 -2.17 -3.39 -6.41
C LEU A 34 -1.08 -2.49 -5.83
N TRP A 35 0.10 -3.07 -5.61
CA TRP A 35 1.15 -2.38 -4.87
C TRP A 35 2.13 -1.65 -5.79
N GLY A 36 2.40 -0.39 -5.47
CA GLY A 36 3.54 0.35 -6.01
C GLY A 36 4.54 0.57 -4.89
N TYR A 37 5.83 0.31 -5.14
CA TYR A 37 6.86 0.33 -4.10
C TYR A 37 7.68 1.61 -4.14
N TYR A 38 7.94 2.15 -2.95
CA TYR A 38 8.68 3.41 -2.79
C TYR A 38 9.61 3.31 -1.59
N GLY A 39 10.73 4.03 -1.66
CA GLY A 39 11.52 4.32 -0.48
C GLY A 39 10.77 5.28 0.43
N ILE A 40 11.11 5.28 1.71
CA ILE A 40 10.39 6.09 2.72
C ILE A 40 10.43 7.58 2.36
N GLU A 41 11.52 8.06 1.75
CA GLU A 41 11.68 9.47 1.39
C GLU A 41 11.01 9.84 0.06
N GLU A 42 10.51 8.86 -0.69
CA GLU A 42 9.99 9.11 -2.03
C GLU A 42 8.51 9.51 -2.08
N LEU A 43 7.87 9.55 -0.93
CA LEU A 43 6.44 9.84 -0.87
C LEU A 43 6.11 10.70 0.34
N LYS A 44 4.93 11.30 0.29
CA LYS A 44 4.40 12.09 1.39
C LYS A 44 3.03 11.52 1.77
N ILE A 45 2.86 11.19 3.04
CA ILE A 45 1.61 10.64 3.57
C ILE A 45 1.01 11.65 4.54
N GLU A 46 -0.23 12.05 4.29
CA GLU A 46 -1.00 12.91 5.18
C GLU A 46 -2.14 12.10 5.77
N ILE A 47 -2.22 12.11 7.10
CA ILE A 47 -3.26 11.40 7.85
C ILE A 47 -4.07 12.43 8.61
N GLY A 48 -5.37 12.47 8.34
CA GLY A 48 -6.28 13.43 8.96
C GLY A 48 -6.74 13.03 10.36
N ALA A 49 -7.77 13.72 10.83
CA ALA A 49 -8.23 13.60 12.21
C ALA A 49 -8.76 12.23 12.60
N PHE A 50 -9.24 11.44 11.64
CA PHE A 50 -9.75 10.10 11.94
C PHE A 50 -8.64 9.09 12.25
N GLY A 51 -7.40 9.40 11.87
CA GLY A 51 -6.28 8.49 12.12
C GLY A 51 -6.33 7.23 11.26
N THR A 52 -5.50 6.27 11.65
CA THR A 52 -5.37 4.98 10.96
C THR A 52 -5.35 3.85 11.96
N ASP A 53 -5.71 2.66 11.50
CA ASP A 53 -5.52 1.41 12.24
C ASP A 53 -4.51 0.54 11.49
N VAL A 54 -3.85 -0.32 12.23
CA VAL A 54 -2.78 -1.16 11.71
C VAL A 54 -3.12 -2.63 11.91
N TYR A 55 -2.96 -3.42 10.84
CA TYR A 55 -2.92 -4.86 10.98
C TYR A 55 -1.46 -5.30 10.82
N SER A 56 -0.90 -5.82 11.89
CA SER A 56 0.49 -6.21 11.92
C SER A 56 0.62 -7.69 11.60
N TRP A 57 1.20 -8.01 10.43
CA TRP A 57 1.50 -9.38 10.06
C TRP A 57 2.95 -9.67 10.47
N GLY A 58 3.10 -9.94 11.77
CA GLY A 58 4.39 -9.93 12.45
C GLY A 58 5.45 -10.86 11.86
N GLY A 59 5.07 -12.06 11.44
CA GLY A 59 6.00 -13.01 10.85
C GLY A 59 6.56 -12.56 9.51
N GLN A 60 5.92 -11.59 8.85
CA GLN A 60 6.34 -11.04 7.57
C GLN A 60 7.01 -9.67 7.68
N GLY A 61 7.04 -9.10 8.88
CA GLY A 61 7.67 -7.80 9.12
C GLY A 61 6.94 -6.62 8.48
N LEU A 62 5.64 -6.74 8.26
CA LEU A 62 4.82 -5.73 7.57
C LEU A 62 3.70 -5.21 8.46
N ASP A 63 3.44 -3.90 8.37
CA ASP A 63 2.28 -3.25 8.97
C ASP A 63 1.37 -2.76 7.86
N PHE A 64 0.18 -3.34 7.76
CA PHE A 64 -0.85 -2.91 6.81
C PHE A 64 -1.69 -1.83 7.45
N ILE A 65 -1.79 -0.68 6.78
CA ILE A 65 -2.41 0.52 7.33
C ILE A 65 -3.70 0.82 6.60
N ARG A 66 -4.75 1.05 7.37
CA ARG A 66 -6.08 1.39 6.84
C ARG A 66 -6.61 2.65 7.50
N CYS A 67 -7.44 3.37 6.77
CA CYS A 67 -8.15 4.52 7.33
C CYS A 67 -9.11 4.06 8.44
N SER A 68 -9.05 4.71 9.60
CA SER A 68 -9.93 4.36 10.72
C SER A 68 -11.39 4.69 10.48
N ASN A 69 -11.68 5.58 9.53
CA ASN A 69 -13.06 5.99 9.21
C ASN A 69 -13.67 5.12 8.10
N CYS A 70 -13.05 5.10 6.92
CA CYS A 70 -13.66 4.39 5.77
C CYS A 70 -13.16 2.96 5.60
N GLY A 71 -12.11 2.57 6.31
CA GLY A 71 -11.59 1.21 6.29
C GLY A 71 -10.71 0.82 5.10
N CYS A 72 -10.49 1.72 4.16
CA CYS A 72 -9.64 1.42 3.00
C CYS A 72 -8.21 1.16 3.41
N VAL A 73 -7.64 0.05 2.93
CA VAL A 73 -6.21 -0.22 3.09
C VAL A 73 -5.46 0.66 2.10
N THR A 74 -4.67 1.60 2.63
CA THR A 74 -4.01 2.61 1.81
C THR A 74 -2.58 2.25 1.47
N HIS A 75 -1.88 1.62 2.37
CA HIS A 75 -0.48 1.24 2.16
C HIS A 75 -0.05 0.23 3.20
N TYR A 76 1.10 -0.39 2.97
CA TYR A 76 1.81 -1.06 4.06
C TYR A 76 3.21 -0.49 4.16
N GLN A 77 3.83 -0.67 5.31
CA GLN A 77 5.22 -0.29 5.51
C GLN A 77 5.95 -1.40 6.24
N THR A 78 7.24 -1.51 5.97
CA THR A 78 8.08 -2.47 6.68
C THR A 78 8.22 -2.02 8.13
N LYS A 79 8.24 -2.99 9.05
CA LYS A 79 8.50 -2.71 10.46
C LYS A 79 9.90 -2.18 10.64
N GLU A 80 10.09 -1.39 11.70
CA GLU A 80 11.40 -0.88 12.08
C GLU A 80 12.38 -2.04 12.25
N GLY A 81 13.59 -1.86 11.74
CA GLY A 81 14.64 -2.87 11.85
C GLY A 81 14.65 -3.92 10.74
N GLN A 82 13.67 -3.89 9.84
CA GLN A 82 13.67 -4.81 8.70
C GLN A 82 14.68 -4.36 7.64
N PRO A 83 15.30 -5.32 6.91
CA PRO A 83 16.13 -4.96 5.75
C PRO A 83 15.25 -4.37 4.64
N ASP A 84 15.84 -3.51 3.82
CA ASP A 84 15.17 -2.89 2.68
C ASP A 84 13.86 -2.18 3.08
N PRO A 85 13.93 -1.15 3.97
CA PRO A 85 12.72 -0.45 4.39
C PRO A 85 12.03 0.20 3.19
N ARG A 86 10.71 0.01 3.12
CA ARG A 86 9.91 0.53 2.01
C ARG A 86 8.47 0.74 2.43
N VAL A 87 7.77 1.50 1.58
CA VAL A 87 6.32 1.68 1.67
C VAL A 87 5.72 1.15 0.37
N ALA A 88 4.68 0.35 0.49
CA ALA A 88 3.90 -0.09 -0.67
C ALA A 88 2.56 0.62 -0.65
N VAL A 89 2.29 1.38 -1.71
CA VAL A 89 1.04 2.14 -1.84
C VAL A 89 0.01 1.29 -2.59
N ASN A 90 -1.21 1.28 -2.11
CA ASN A 90 -2.29 0.51 -2.72
C ASN A 90 -2.93 1.29 -3.87
N PHE A 91 -2.47 1.05 -5.08
CA PHE A 91 -3.05 1.66 -6.29
C PHE A 91 -4.41 1.06 -6.67
N GLY A 92 -4.88 0.06 -5.95
CA GLY A 92 -6.27 -0.36 -6.04
C GLY A 92 -7.25 0.78 -5.74
N LEU A 93 -6.80 1.80 -4.99
CA LEU A 93 -7.58 3.01 -4.71
C LEU A 93 -7.58 4.01 -5.87
N ALA A 94 -6.73 3.80 -6.86
CA ALA A 94 -6.54 4.74 -7.97
C ALA A 94 -6.35 3.97 -9.29
N ARG A 95 -7.11 2.91 -9.50
CA ARG A 95 -6.99 2.03 -10.67
C ARG A 95 -6.96 2.76 -12.01
N PRO A 96 -7.81 3.78 -12.25
CA PRO A 96 -7.74 4.48 -13.54
C PRO A 96 -6.39 5.14 -13.82
N LEU A 97 -5.69 5.56 -12.78
CA LEU A 97 -4.40 6.25 -12.93
C LEU A 97 -3.26 5.30 -13.31
N VAL A 98 -3.43 4.01 -13.11
CA VAL A 98 -2.40 2.99 -13.36
C VAL A 98 -2.85 1.93 -14.37
N ALA A 99 -3.96 2.15 -15.04
CA ALA A 99 -4.55 1.18 -15.96
C ALA A 99 -3.64 0.85 -17.15
N ASP A 100 -2.73 1.75 -17.50
CA ASP A 100 -1.79 1.59 -18.61
C ASP A 100 -0.48 0.89 -18.21
N LEU A 101 -0.31 0.58 -16.92
CA LEU A 101 0.94 0.01 -16.42
C LEU A 101 0.95 -1.52 -16.52
N PRO A 102 2.14 -2.12 -16.72
CA PRO A 102 2.26 -3.56 -16.61
C PRO A 102 2.05 -4.02 -15.17
N ILE A 103 1.46 -5.20 -15.04
CA ILE A 103 1.25 -5.84 -13.73
C ILE A 103 2.28 -6.93 -13.56
N ARG A 104 3.05 -6.84 -12.47
CA ARG A 104 3.95 -7.91 -12.05
C ARG A 104 3.21 -8.81 -11.08
N TYR A 105 3.11 -10.09 -11.42
CA TYR A 105 2.46 -11.07 -10.55
C TYR A 105 3.51 -11.72 -9.66
N PHE A 106 3.37 -11.51 -8.35
CA PHE A 106 4.30 -12.04 -7.37
C PHE A 106 3.68 -13.22 -6.62
N ASN A 107 4.36 -14.37 -6.65
CA ASN A 107 3.89 -15.57 -5.97
C ASN A 107 4.31 -15.57 -4.50
N GLY A 108 3.72 -14.69 -3.70
CA GLY A 108 3.99 -14.59 -2.27
C GLY A 108 3.48 -15.78 -1.47
N ALA A 109 2.52 -16.54 -2.02
CA ALA A 109 1.97 -17.71 -1.34
C ALA A 109 3.02 -18.82 -1.13
N ASN A 110 4.07 -18.85 -1.95
CA ASN A 110 5.13 -19.83 -1.87
C ASN A 110 6.41 -19.29 -1.21
N LYS A 111 6.36 -18.16 -0.50
CA LYS A 111 7.52 -17.54 0.15
C LYS A 111 7.56 -17.69 1.66
#